data_314269f07278bc5a447e83ed67f45071
#
_entry.id   314269f07278bc5a447e83ed67f45071
#
_cell.length_a   1.000
_cell.length_b   1.000
_cell.length_c   1.000
_cell.angle_alpha   90.00
_cell.angle_beta   90.00
_cell.angle_gamma   90.00
#
_symmetry.space_group_name_H-M   'P 1'
#
loop_
_entity.id
_entity.type
_entity.pdbx_description
1 polymer ?
#
loop_
_entity_poly.entity_id
_entity_poly.type
_entity_poly.pdbx_seq_one_letter_code
_entity_poly.pdbx_strand_id
1 'polypeptide(L)'
;MENKEFIKEGFKRMFETSAFDEAFIRTMFASSYIQHVDGKTLVFEDFIRHLKALKEKTQSIKIHFKTLATEGEVVFSNHVVTVIMNDHSQTMIHIIAEFHIKEGKVYYCDELTSLIDGDAQNSDLGSTL
;
A
#
# COMPACT_ATOMS: atom_id res chain seq x y z
N MET A 1 -10.66 14.31 -10.29
CA MET A 1 -10.81 12.96 -9.70
C MET A 1 -10.99 13.08 -8.20
N GLU A 2 -12.00 12.43 -7.66
CA GLU A 2 -12.20 12.41 -6.21
C GLU A 2 -11.05 11.67 -5.52
N ASN A 3 -10.78 12.04 -4.27
CA ASN A 3 -9.67 11.44 -3.52
C ASN A 3 -9.82 9.93 -3.33
N LYS A 4 -11.05 9.43 -3.16
CA LYS A 4 -11.29 7.98 -3.09
C LYS A 4 -10.85 7.27 -4.36
N GLU A 5 -11.23 7.81 -5.52
CA GLU A 5 -10.86 7.24 -6.81
C GLU A 5 -9.34 7.32 -7.03
N PHE A 6 -8.74 8.42 -6.61
CA PHE A 6 -7.30 8.60 -6.70
C PHE A 6 -6.55 7.50 -5.94
N ILE A 7 -6.95 7.22 -4.70
CA ILE A 7 -6.36 6.15 -3.88
C ILE A 7 -6.61 4.79 -4.51
N LYS A 8 -7.87 4.50 -4.88
CA LYS A 8 -8.24 3.19 -5.42
C LYS A 8 -7.47 2.88 -6.71
N GLU A 9 -7.54 3.78 -7.68
CA GLU A 9 -6.91 3.57 -8.98
C GLU A 9 -5.39 3.59 -8.88
N GLY A 10 -4.84 4.53 -8.10
CA GLY A 10 -3.41 4.64 -7.95
C GLY A 10 -2.78 3.42 -7.28
N PHE A 11 -3.40 2.91 -6.22
CA PHE A 11 -2.91 1.74 -5.52
C PHE A 11 -3.03 0.48 -6.37
N LYS A 12 -4.15 0.33 -7.12
CA LYS A 12 -4.27 -0.79 -8.04
C LYS A 12 -3.18 -0.77 -9.10
N ARG A 13 -2.95 0.39 -9.71
CA ARG A 13 -1.88 0.53 -10.70
C ARG A 13 -0.51 0.26 -10.10
N MET A 14 -0.25 0.77 -8.90
CA MET A 14 1.04 0.64 -8.24
C MET A 14 1.34 -0.81 -7.85
N PHE A 15 0.36 -1.53 -7.31
CA PHE A 15 0.56 -2.86 -6.77
C PHE A 15 0.20 -3.99 -7.74
N GLU A 16 -0.86 -3.83 -8.55
CA GLU A 16 -1.36 -4.93 -9.38
C GLU A 16 -0.61 -5.11 -10.70
N THR A 17 0.13 -4.10 -11.15
CA THR A 17 1.00 -4.26 -12.32
C THR A 17 2.24 -5.05 -11.91
N SER A 18 2.78 -5.86 -12.83
CA SER A 18 3.97 -6.67 -12.54
C SER A 18 5.24 -5.83 -12.41
N ALA A 19 5.31 -4.70 -13.12
CA ALA A 19 6.48 -3.84 -13.12
C ALA A 19 6.52 -2.93 -11.90
N PHE A 20 7.73 -2.62 -11.44
CA PHE A 20 7.96 -1.58 -10.45
C PHE A 20 8.08 -0.25 -11.19
N ASP A 21 7.04 0.57 -11.14
CA ASP A 21 6.98 1.86 -11.84
C ASP A 21 7.28 3.00 -10.86
N GLU A 22 8.56 3.24 -10.65
CA GLU A 22 8.99 4.27 -9.70
C GLU A 22 8.53 5.67 -10.12
N ALA A 23 8.52 5.96 -11.41
CA ALA A 23 8.09 7.27 -11.91
C ALA A 23 6.63 7.56 -11.53
N PHE A 24 5.76 6.57 -11.71
CA PHE A 24 4.36 6.71 -11.31
C PHE A 24 4.22 6.92 -9.80
N ILE A 25 4.94 6.13 -9.00
CA ILE A 25 4.89 6.23 -7.54
C ILE A 25 5.29 7.65 -7.11
N ARG A 26 6.31 8.21 -7.73
CA ARG A 26 6.77 9.58 -7.42
C ARG A 26 5.79 10.65 -7.87
N THR A 27 4.85 10.34 -8.77
CA THR A 27 3.75 11.28 -9.09
C THR A 27 2.62 11.19 -8.06
N MET A 28 2.45 10.03 -7.43
CA MET A 28 1.35 9.78 -6.50
C MET A 28 1.65 10.22 -5.07
N PHE A 29 2.92 10.16 -4.67
CA PHE A 29 3.35 10.46 -3.30
C PHE A 29 4.21 11.71 -3.25
N ALA A 30 4.06 12.50 -2.18
CA ALA A 30 4.95 13.63 -1.93
C ALA A 30 6.34 13.11 -1.54
N SER A 31 7.39 13.86 -1.88
CA SER A 31 8.75 13.51 -1.48
C SER A 31 8.93 13.50 0.05
N SER A 32 8.06 14.23 0.76
CA SER A 32 8.02 14.28 2.22
C SER A 32 7.16 13.19 2.85
N TYR A 33 6.68 12.23 2.06
CA TYR A 33 5.79 11.18 2.53
C TYR A 33 6.34 10.44 3.75
N ILE A 34 5.47 10.26 4.73
CA ILE A 34 5.77 9.47 5.93
C ILE A 34 4.66 8.45 6.13
N GLN A 35 5.05 7.21 6.42
CA GLN A 35 4.13 6.13 6.69
C GLN A 35 4.35 5.61 8.11
N HIS A 36 3.28 5.58 8.89
CA HIS A 36 3.25 4.84 10.15
C HIS A 36 2.49 3.55 9.91
N VAL A 37 3.12 2.43 10.20
CA VAL A 37 2.51 1.11 10.00
C VAL A 37 2.85 0.21 11.17
N ASP A 38 1.83 -0.21 11.92
CA ASP A 38 1.97 -1.11 13.06
C ASP A 38 3.06 -0.66 14.06
N GLY A 39 3.12 0.65 14.30
CA GLY A 39 4.09 1.26 15.22
C GLY A 39 5.46 1.54 14.64
N LYS A 40 5.68 1.23 13.37
CA LYS A 40 6.93 1.54 12.66
C LYS A 40 6.75 2.80 11.83
N THR A 41 7.84 3.54 11.60
CA THR A 41 7.83 4.75 10.77
C THR A 41 8.77 4.58 9.58
N LEU A 42 8.26 4.84 8.38
CA LEU A 42 9.03 4.79 7.13
C LEU A 42 8.97 6.17 6.48
N VAL A 43 10.13 6.64 6.00
CA VAL A 43 10.19 7.80 5.12
C VAL A 43 10.03 7.35 3.67
N PHE A 44 9.81 8.29 2.74
CA PHE A 44 9.47 7.95 1.36
C PHE A 44 10.52 7.05 0.68
N GLU A 45 11.80 7.32 0.81
CA GLU A 45 12.83 6.51 0.16
C GLU A 45 12.88 5.08 0.72
N ASP A 46 12.58 4.90 2.01
CA ASP A 46 12.43 3.56 2.60
C ASP A 46 11.24 2.83 2.00
N PHE A 47 10.12 3.54 1.84
CA PHE A 47 8.92 2.98 1.22
C PHE A 47 9.21 2.51 -0.21
N ILE A 48 9.91 3.32 -1.00
CA ILE A 48 10.31 2.97 -2.38
C ILE A 48 11.15 1.69 -2.39
N ARG A 49 12.15 1.60 -1.51
CA ARG A 49 13.03 0.41 -1.44
C ARG A 49 12.24 -0.83 -1.05
N HIS A 50 11.34 -0.71 -0.07
CA HIS A 50 10.54 -1.85 0.38
C HIS A 50 9.59 -2.32 -0.71
N LEU A 51 8.97 -1.38 -1.45
CA LEU A 51 8.06 -1.73 -2.54
C LEU A 51 8.80 -2.44 -3.67
N LYS A 52 9.99 -1.95 -4.02
CA LYS A 52 10.83 -2.60 -5.04
C LYS A 52 11.18 -4.04 -4.63
N ALA A 53 11.60 -4.22 -3.38
CA ALA A 53 11.93 -5.55 -2.84
C ALA A 53 10.70 -6.46 -2.84
N LEU A 54 9.53 -5.93 -2.50
CA LEU A 54 8.28 -6.69 -2.51
C LEU A 54 7.97 -7.20 -3.92
N LYS A 55 8.10 -6.34 -4.92
CA LYS A 55 7.85 -6.72 -6.32
C LYS A 55 8.77 -7.85 -6.78
N GLU A 56 10.01 -7.85 -6.32
CA GLU A 56 10.98 -8.89 -6.66
C GLU A 56 10.65 -10.25 -6.04
N LYS A 57 9.96 -10.25 -4.90
CA LYS A 57 9.63 -11.47 -4.14
C LYS A 57 8.28 -12.09 -4.54
N THR A 58 7.50 -11.40 -5.35
CA THR A 58 6.10 -11.77 -5.58
C THR A 58 5.81 -11.98 -7.06
N GLN A 59 4.86 -12.88 -7.35
CA GLN A 59 4.31 -13.08 -8.69
C GLN A 59 3.17 -12.11 -8.97
N SER A 60 2.29 -11.90 -7.99
CA SER A 60 1.16 -11.00 -8.15
C SER A 60 0.71 -10.44 -6.83
N ILE A 61 0.13 -9.25 -6.90
CA ILE A 61 -0.48 -8.57 -5.76
C ILE A 61 -1.84 -8.08 -6.23
N LYS A 62 -2.89 -8.36 -5.46
CA LYS A 62 -4.24 -7.86 -5.73
C LYS A 62 -4.78 -7.16 -4.51
N ILE A 63 -5.43 -6.01 -4.74
CA ILE A 63 -6.04 -5.23 -3.67
C ILE A 63 -7.54 -5.25 -3.84
N HIS A 64 -8.25 -5.65 -2.79
CA HIS A 64 -9.69 -5.59 -2.72
C HIS A 64 -10.12 -4.52 -1.72
N PHE A 65 -10.65 -3.40 -2.20
CA PHE A 65 -11.15 -2.33 -1.34
C PHE A 65 -12.57 -2.67 -0.90
N LYS A 66 -12.74 -2.95 0.40
CA LYS A 66 -14.04 -3.24 0.98
C LYS A 66 -14.81 -1.95 1.23
N THR A 67 -14.14 -0.94 1.76
CA THR A 67 -14.73 0.36 2.07
C THR A 67 -13.71 1.46 1.87
N LEU A 68 -14.15 2.52 1.22
CA LEU A 68 -13.41 3.78 1.13
C LEU A 68 -14.34 4.90 1.58
N ALA A 69 -13.85 5.73 2.49
CA ALA A 69 -14.60 6.88 3.00
C ALA A 69 -13.67 8.08 3.06
N THR A 70 -14.25 9.27 3.01
CA THR A 70 -13.45 10.51 3.08
C THR A 70 -13.97 11.43 4.15
N GLU A 71 -13.04 12.16 4.77
CA GLU A 71 -13.35 13.31 5.58
C GLU A 71 -12.34 14.40 5.22
N GLY A 72 -12.79 15.47 4.56
CA GLY A 72 -11.90 16.49 4.02
C GLY A 72 -10.94 15.88 2.99
N GLU A 73 -9.65 16.08 3.19
CA GLU A 73 -8.61 15.54 2.32
C GLU A 73 -8.03 14.22 2.84
N VAL A 74 -8.71 13.58 3.80
CA VAL A 74 -8.29 12.29 4.35
C VAL A 74 -9.17 11.20 3.78
N VAL A 75 -8.56 10.13 3.28
CA VAL A 75 -9.24 8.93 2.78
C VAL A 75 -8.97 7.79 3.76
N PHE A 76 -10.04 7.17 4.23
CA PHE A 76 -9.96 5.96 5.05
C PHE A 76 -10.26 4.75 4.19
N SER A 77 -9.50 3.69 4.38
CA SER A 77 -9.65 2.47 3.60
C SER A 77 -9.67 1.25 4.51
N ASN A 78 -10.62 0.37 4.20
CA ASN A 78 -10.63 -0.99 4.70
C ASN A 78 -10.41 -1.88 3.48
N HIS A 79 -9.25 -2.53 3.38
CA HIS A 79 -8.93 -3.32 2.21
C HIS A 79 -8.16 -4.58 2.57
N VAL A 80 -8.20 -5.55 1.65
CA VAL A 80 -7.46 -6.81 1.78
C VAL A 80 -6.51 -6.92 0.61
N VAL A 81 -5.27 -7.25 0.91
CA VAL A 81 -4.24 -7.48 -0.10
C VAL A 81 -3.94 -8.97 -0.16
N THR A 82 -4.02 -9.54 -1.36
CA THR A 82 -3.66 -10.93 -1.63
C THR A 82 -2.36 -10.95 -2.41
N VAL A 83 -1.35 -11.60 -1.86
CA VAL A 83 -0.02 -11.69 -2.46
C VAL A 83 0.28 -13.13 -2.80
N ILE A 84 0.67 -13.38 -4.04
CA ILE A 84 1.21 -14.69 -4.45
C ILE A 84 2.72 -14.54 -4.51
N MET A 85 3.42 -15.28 -3.67
CA MET A 85 4.88 -15.24 -3.58
C MET A 85 5.51 -16.00 -4.76
N ASN A 86 6.79 -15.80 -4.99
CA ASN A 86 7.51 -16.52 -6.07
C ASN A 86 7.53 -18.03 -5.89
N ASP A 87 7.39 -18.53 -4.66
CA ASP A 87 7.27 -19.96 -4.37
C ASP A 87 5.84 -20.48 -4.50
N HIS A 88 4.92 -19.65 -5.04
CA HIS A 88 3.50 -19.93 -5.23
C HIS A 88 2.68 -19.95 -3.95
N SER A 89 3.26 -19.67 -2.78
CA SER A 89 2.48 -19.53 -1.55
C SER A 89 1.65 -18.27 -1.58
N GLN A 90 0.51 -18.29 -0.89
CA GLN A 90 -0.40 -17.16 -0.80
C GLN A 90 -0.32 -16.53 0.58
N THR A 91 -0.32 -15.20 0.61
CA THR A 91 -0.43 -14.42 1.83
C THR A 91 -1.56 -13.41 1.67
N MET A 92 -2.45 -13.32 2.65
CA MET A 92 -3.55 -12.35 2.66
C MET A 92 -3.41 -11.47 3.91
N ILE A 93 -3.45 -10.17 3.70
CA ILE A 93 -3.29 -9.18 4.77
C ILE A 93 -4.47 -8.22 4.75
N HIS A 94 -5.10 -8.03 5.91
CA HIS A 94 -6.16 -7.06 6.11
C HIS A 94 -5.53 -5.74 6.57
N ILE A 95 -5.89 -4.64 5.93
CA ILE A 95 -5.31 -3.34 6.20
C ILE A 95 -6.42 -2.32 6.47
N ILE A 96 -6.28 -1.58 7.56
CA ILE A 96 -7.06 -0.39 7.83
C ILE A 96 -6.10 0.78 7.73
N ALA A 97 -6.38 1.73 6.85
CA ALA A 97 -5.44 2.80 6.55
C ALA A 97 -6.12 4.16 6.46
N GLU A 98 -5.35 5.17 6.78
CA GLU A 98 -5.73 6.57 6.74
C GLU A 98 -4.70 7.29 5.87
N PHE A 99 -5.14 7.81 4.73
CA PHE A 99 -4.27 8.49 3.77
C PHE A 99 -4.57 9.98 3.78
N HIS A 100 -3.55 10.81 3.96
CA HIS A 100 -3.67 12.26 3.92
C HIS A 100 -3.16 12.76 2.58
N ILE A 101 -4.00 13.50 1.85
CA ILE A 101 -3.72 13.97 0.50
C ILE A 101 -3.64 15.48 0.51
N LYS A 102 -2.65 16.04 -0.19
CA LYS A 102 -2.49 17.47 -0.35
C LYS A 102 -1.90 17.74 -1.73
N GLU A 103 -2.51 18.67 -2.47
CA GLU A 103 -2.03 19.06 -3.79
C GLU A 103 -1.87 17.87 -4.73
N GLY A 104 -2.83 16.92 -4.66
CA GLY A 104 -2.84 15.76 -5.53
C GLY A 104 -1.84 14.67 -5.18
N LYS A 105 -1.24 14.71 -3.99
CA LYS A 105 -0.26 13.71 -3.57
C LYS A 105 -0.53 13.24 -2.15
N VAL A 106 -0.24 11.96 -1.90
CA VAL A 106 -0.28 11.40 -0.56
C VAL A 106 0.98 11.83 0.18
N TYR A 107 0.84 12.49 1.32
CA TYR A 107 1.99 12.93 2.11
C TYR A 107 2.11 12.22 3.45
N TYR A 108 1.08 11.49 3.87
CA TYR A 108 1.08 10.80 5.15
C TYR A 108 0.14 9.61 5.09
N CYS A 109 0.53 8.50 5.69
CA CYS A 109 -0.31 7.33 5.87
C CYS A 109 -0.13 6.77 7.27
N ASP A 110 -1.25 6.39 7.88
CA ASP A 110 -1.24 5.68 9.16
C ASP A 110 -2.06 4.42 8.97
N GLU A 111 -1.46 3.26 9.24
CA GLU A 111 -2.14 2.00 8.97
C GLU A 111 -1.85 0.92 9.99
N LEU A 112 -2.84 0.04 10.13
CA LEU A 112 -2.77 -1.18 10.92
C LEU A 112 -2.96 -2.36 9.99
N THR A 113 -2.17 -3.39 10.18
CA THR A 113 -2.24 -4.59 9.35
C THR A 113 -2.49 -5.82 10.21
N SER A 114 -3.14 -6.83 9.60
CA SER A 114 -3.39 -8.10 10.25
C SER A 114 -3.26 -9.22 9.23
N LEU A 115 -2.43 -10.21 9.51
CA LEU A 115 -2.29 -11.38 8.67
C LEU A 115 -3.56 -12.22 8.77
N ILE A 116 -4.24 -12.46 7.64
CA ILE A 116 -5.44 -13.30 7.59
C ILE A 116 -5.08 -14.74 7.24
N ASP A 117 -4.16 -14.93 6.30
CA ASP A 117 -3.77 -16.23 5.77
C ASP A 117 -2.33 -16.15 5.29
N GLY A 118 -1.58 -17.24 5.49
CA GLY A 118 -0.20 -17.34 5.04
C GLY A 118 0.77 -17.62 6.17
N ASP A 119 2.07 -17.62 5.82
CA ASP A 119 3.14 -17.86 6.77
C ASP A 119 3.33 -16.64 7.67
N ALA A 120 3.45 -16.85 8.98
CA ALA A 120 3.71 -15.79 9.94
C ALA A 120 5.00 -15.00 9.63
N GLN A 121 5.95 -15.62 8.94
CA GLN A 121 7.18 -14.95 8.49
C GLN A 121 6.90 -13.85 7.47
N ASN A 122 5.74 -13.92 6.78
CA ASN A 122 5.34 -12.92 5.80
C ASN A 122 4.50 -11.80 6.38
N SER A 123 4.28 -11.75 7.69
CA SER A 123 3.49 -10.71 8.33
C SER A 123 4.06 -9.30 8.10
N ASP A 124 5.38 -9.19 7.93
CA ASP A 124 6.05 -7.91 7.68
C ASP A 124 5.73 -7.32 6.30
N LEU A 125 5.11 -8.09 5.39
CA LEU A 125 4.67 -7.55 4.10
C LEU A 125 3.68 -6.40 4.30
N GLY A 126 2.89 -6.43 5.38
CA GLY A 126 1.97 -5.35 5.71
C GLY A 126 2.65 -3.99 5.84
N SER A 127 3.89 -3.95 6.27
CA SER A 127 4.63 -2.69 6.40
C SER A 127 4.98 -2.04 5.06
N THR A 128 4.78 -2.75 3.95
CA THR A 128 5.06 -2.25 2.60
C THR A 128 3.76 -2.00 1.82
N LEU A 129 2.71 -2.68 2.22
CA LEU A 129 1.42 -2.65 1.54
C LEU A 129 0.48 -1.63 2.16
#